data_b07a25cce704b7b87083b2911bf40223
#
_entry.id   b07a25cce704b7b87083b2911bf40223
#
_cell.length_a   1.000
_cell.length_b   1.000
_cell.length_c   1.000
_cell.angle_alpha   90.00
_cell.angle_beta   90.00
_cell.angle_gamma   90.00
#
_symmetry.space_group_name_H-M   'P 1'
#
loop_
_entity.id
_entity.type
_entity.pdbx_description
1 polymer ?
#
loop_
_entity_poly.entity_id
_entity_poly.type
_entity_poly.pdbx_seq_one_letter_code
_entity_poly.pdbx_strand_id
1 'polypeptide(L)'
;MIIYSDNYLYGFQTNSINNEELVKHCLEIEQTLISNFALIDPKWHGNVPAAHNHKYNLLTFPGPDLNRLYAELVKNITPLLEDKIYVIKSWLNVFRRGEKINWHPHWQPEHKVWHGFYCAQVGNSFTEYRIPNIKKTVKVVSKEGLIVIGKSDGDEHSSSVWKESKRPRITIAFDIIPVESVPNKLYGNHFIPFKI
;
A
#
# COMPACT_ATOMS: atom_id res chain seq x y z
N MET A 1 11.17 14.77 -0.28
CA MET A 1 9.68 14.71 -0.28
C MET A 1 9.19 15.31 -1.59
N ILE A 2 8.23 14.65 -2.25
CA ILE A 2 7.52 15.13 -3.45
C ILE A 2 6.10 15.47 -2.99
N ILE A 3 5.57 16.62 -3.36
CA ILE A 3 4.20 17.03 -3.04
C ILE A 3 3.37 16.88 -4.30
N TYR A 4 2.41 15.95 -4.32
CA TYR A 4 1.46 15.77 -5.41
C TYR A 4 0.19 16.60 -5.21
N SER A 5 -0.22 16.75 -3.95
CA SER A 5 -1.32 17.60 -3.52
C SER A 5 -1.02 18.09 -2.11
N ASP A 6 -1.05 19.41 -1.92
CA ASP A 6 -0.72 20.07 -0.65
C ASP A 6 -1.61 19.54 0.47
N ASN A 7 -1.01 19.22 1.61
CA ASN A 7 -1.66 18.66 2.79
C ASN A 7 -2.41 17.34 2.60
N TYR A 8 -2.26 16.68 1.43
CA TYR A 8 -3.08 15.53 1.09
C TYR A 8 -2.30 14.33 0.57
N LEU A 9 -1.42 14.50 -0.43
CA LEU A 9 -0.75 13.41 -1.13
C LEU A 9 0.73 13.70 -1.31
N TYR A 10 1.58 12.81 -0.80
CA TYR A 10 3.03 12.96 -0.76
C TYR A 10 3.73 11.75 -1.36
N GLY A 11 4.98 11.96 -1.80
CA GLY A 11 5.88 10.90 -2.23
C GLY A 11 7.27 11.03 -1.62
N PHE A 12 7.89 9.89 -1.37
CA PHE A 12 9.26 9.80 -0.88
C PHE A 12 10.03 8.77 -1.71
N GLN A 13 11.13 9.16 -2.30
CA GLN A 13 12.01 8.24 -3.02
C GLN A 13 13.04 7.66 -2.06
N THR A 14 13.18 6.34 -2.00
CA THR A 14 14.24 5.65 -1.25
C THR A 14 15.02 4.73 -2.18
N ASN A 15 16.31 4.57 -1.88
CA ASN A 15 17.23 3.64 -2.54
C ASN A 15 17.85 2.66 -1.53
N SER A 16 17.36 2.62 -0.29
CA SER A 16 17.90 1.77 0.78
C SER A 16 17.44 0.32 0.70
N ILE A 17 16.46 0.02 -0.16
CA ILE A 17 15.83 -1.30 -0.31
C ILE A 17 16.36 -1.95 -1.60
N ASN A 18 16.80 -3.19 -1.48
CA ASN A 18 17.11 -3.99 -2.67
C ASN A 18 15.79 -4.51 -3.27
N ASN A 19 15.28 -3.80 -4.29
CA ASN A 19 14.01 -4.15 -4.93
C ASN A 19 14.03 -5.51 -5.61
N GLU A 20 15.16 -5.96 -6.14
CA GLU A 20 15.26 -7.27 -6.77
C GLU A 20 15.00 -8.40 -5.76
N GLU A 21 15.68 -8.36 -4.61
CA GLU A 21 15.47 -9.32 -3.53
C GLU A 21 14.08 -9.19 -2.89
N LEU A 22 13.59 -7.96 -2.70
CA LEU A 22 12.24 -7.72 -2.18
C LEU A 22 11.17 -8.31 -3.10
N VAL A 23 11.29 -8.13 -4.41
CA VAL A 23 10.36 -8.69 -5.42
C VAL A 23 10.35 -10.21 -5.37
N LYS A 24 11.52 -10.85 -5.33
CA LYS A 24 11.65 -12.30 -5.19
C LYS A 24 10.93 -12.79 -3.93
N HIS A 25 11.21 -12.17 -2.80
CA HIS A 25 10.58 -12.50 -1.53
C HIS A 25 9.05 -12.27 -1.56
N CYS A 26 8.58 -11.19 -2.15
CA CYS A 26 7.14 -10.95 -2.34
C CYS A 26 6.46 -12.06 -3.15
N LEU A 27 7.11 -12.59 -4.18
CA LEU A 27 6.56 -13.68 -4.99
C LEU A 27 6.53 -15.01 -4.22
N GLU A 28 7.51 -15.27 -3.35
CA GLU A 28 7.52 -16.42 -2.46
C GLU A 28 6.39 -16.33 -1.41
N ILE A 29 6.20 -15.14 -0.84
CA ILE A 29 5.07 -14.86 0.09
C ILE A 29 3.73 -15.02 -0.64
N GLU A 30 3.60 -14.53 -1.88
CA GLU A 30 2.38 -14.72 -2.68
C GLU A 30 2.02 -16.19 -2.81
N GLN A 31 2.98 -17.06 -3.14
CA GLN A 31 2.74 -18.50 -3.25
C GLN A 31 2.26 -19.09 -1.92
N THR A 32 2.86 -18.67 -0.81
CA THR A 32 2.44 -19.08 0.53
C THR A 32 1.01 -18.65 0.84
N LEU A 33 0.64 -17.42 0.51
CA LEU A 33 -0.71 -16.89 0.72
C LEU A 33 -1.75 -17.61 -0.13
N ILE A 34 -1.46 -17.84 -1.42
CA ILE A 34 -2.35 -18.59 -2.32
C ILE A 34 -2.58 -20.02 -1.84
N SER A 35 -1.53 -20.69 -1.33
CA SER A 35 -1.62 -22.05 -0.85
C SER A 35 -2.43 -22.20 0.44
N ASN A 36 -2.47 -21.16 1.28
CA ASN A 36 -3.12 -21.20 2.59
C ASN A 36 -4.53 -20.61 2.59
N PHE A 37 -4.90 -19.80 1.59
CA PHE A 37 -6.20 -19.16 1.52
C PHE A 37 -6.91 -19.55 0.23
N ALA A 38 -8.17 -19.97 0.36
CA ALA A 38 -9.02 -20.25 -0.80
C ALA A 38 -9.16 -18.98 -1.67
N LEU A 39 -9.21 -19.17 -2.98
CA LEU A 39 -9.55 -18.11 -3.93
C LEU A 39 -10.93 -17.55 -3.55
N ILE A 40 -10.99 -16.23 -3.38
CA ILE A 40 -12.20 -15.54 -2.99
C ILE A 40 -12.53 -14.48 -4.03
N ASP A 41 -13.83 -14.37 -4.24
CA ASP A 41 -14.56 -13.31 -4.93
C ASP A 41 -13.93 -12.75 -6.22
N PRO A 42 -14.54 -13.07 -7.38
CA PRO A 42 -14.14 -12.55 -8.69
C PRO A 42 -14.11 -11.02 -8.80
N LYS A 43 -14.63 -10.29 -7.82
CA LYS A 43 -14.57 -8.81 -7.77
C LYS A 43 -13.15 -8.27 -7.61
N TRP A 44 -12.25 -9.05 -7.03
CA TRP A 44 -10.84 -8.71 -6.88
C TRP A 44 -10.05 -9.33 -8.04
N HIS A 45 -10.11 -8.70 -9.20
CA HIS A 45 -9.44 -9.19 -10.41
C HIS A 45 -7.96 -9.53 -10.15
N GLY A 46 -7.65 -10.82 -10.18
CA GLY A 46 -6.29 -11.36 -10.19
C GLY A 46 -5.46 -11.21 -8.92
N ASN A 47 -5.83 -10.35 -8.01
CA ASN A 47 -4.99 -9.90 -6.91
C ASN A 47 -5.27 -10.66 -5.60
N VAL A 48 -5.06 -11.98 -5.65
CA VAL A 48 -5.36 -12.89 -4.54
C VAL A 48 -4.73 -12.45 -3.20
N PRO A 49 -3.46 -12.01 -3.11
CA PRO A 49 -2.91 -11.53 -1.85
C PRO A 49 -3.66 -10.34 -1.27
N ALA A 50 -4.05 -9.36 -2.08
CA ALA A 50 -4.80 -8.19 -1.63
C ALA A 50 -6.21 -8.54 -1.14
N ALA A 51 -6.88 -9.51 -1.78
CA ALA A 51 -8.20 -9.99 -1.35
C ALA A 51 -8.19 -10.57 0.07
N HIS A 52 -7.04 -11.00 0.57
CA HIS A 52 -6.85 -11.55 1.90
C HIS A 52 -6.17 -10.57 2.87
N ASN A 53 -6.15 -9.28 2.57
CA ASN A 53 -5.47 -8.26 3.37
C ASN A 53 -5.87 -8.30 4.87
N HIS A 54 -7.09 -8.70 5.21
CA HIS A 54 -7.58 -8.82 6.57
C HIS A 54 -7.03 -10.03 7.35
N LYS A 55 -6.32 -10.96 6.68
CA LYS A 55 -5.80 -12.19 7.28
C LYS A 55 -4.30 -12.17 7.57
N TYR A 56 -3.58 -11.17 7.10
CA TYR A 56 -2.14 -11.05 7.31
C TYR A 56 -1.68 -9.60 7.34
N ASN A 57 -0.45 -9.37 7.81
CA ASN A 57 0.28 -8.13 7.62
C ASN A 57 1.61 -8.48 6.96
N LEU A 58 1.88 -7.93 5.78
CA LEU A 58 3.09 -8.25 5.03
C LEU A 58 4.38 -7.93 5.81
N LEU A 59 4.36 -6.87 6.61
CA LEU A 59 5.52 -6.45 7.41
C LEU A 59 5.83 -7.37 8.59
N THR A 60 5.01 -8.40 8.85
CA THR A 60 5.32 -9.45 9.85
C THR A 60 6.06 -10.64 9.24
N PHE A 61 6.20 -10.73 7.93
CA PHE A 61 7.01 -11.77 7.30
C PHE A 61 8.49 -11.45 7.50
N PRO A 62 9.31 -12.47 7.85
CA PRO A 62 10.73 -12.27 8.07
C PRO A 62 11.44 -11.95 6.76
N GLY A 63 12.25 -10.89 6.75
CA GLY A 63 13.04 -10.52 5.58
C GLY A 63 13.73 -9.17 5.75
N PRO A 64 15.02 -9.06 5.37
CA PRO A 64 15.80 -7.85 5.59
C PRO A 64 15.21 -6.64 4.85
N ASP A 65 14.68 -6.82 3.63
CA ASP A 65 14.14 -5.72 2.84
C ASP A 65 12.74 -5.28 3.28
N LEU A 66 11.92 -6.18 3.85
CA LEU A 66 10.68 -5.81 4.53
C LEU A 66 10.95 -5.01 5.80
N ASN A 67 11.97 -5.39 6.57
CA ASN A 67 12.39 -4.64 7.75
C ASN A 67 12.93 -3.24 7.37
N ARG A 68 13.71 -3.13 6.29
CA ARG A 68 14.18 -1.85 5.76
C ARG A 68 13.01 -1.01 5.25
N LEU A 69 12.05 -1.61 4.57
CA LEU A 69 10.84 -0.92 4.12
C LEU A 69 10.08 -0.35 5.32
N TYR A 70 9.87 -1.15 6.37
CA TYR A 70 9.22 -0.65 7.58
C TYR A 70 9.97 0.55 8.18
N ALA A 71 11.30 0.48 8.29
CA ALA A 71 12.12 1.57 8.80
C ALA A 71 12.02 2.84 7.93
N GLU A 72 12.02 2.69 6.59
CA GLU A 72 11.84 3.82 5.67
C GLU A 72 10.44 4.42 5.75
N LEU A 73 9.40 3.61 5.95
CA LEU A 73 8.04 4.10 6.18
C LEU A 73 7.99 4.93 7.48
N VAL A 74 8.51 4.40 8.59
CA VAL A 74 8.56 5.12 9.88
C VAL A 74 9.30 6.44 9.73
N LYS A 75 10.51 6.43 9.17
CA LYS A 75 11.37 7.61 8.98
C LYS A 75 10.69 8.73 8.18
N ASN A 76 10.03 8.38 7.08
CA ASN A 76 9.49 9.36 6.14
C ASN A 76 8.07 9.82 6.51
N ILE A 77 7.26 8.97 7.12
CA ILE A 77 5.84 9.24 7.33
C ILE A 77 5.57 9.78 8.74
N THR A 78 6.29 9.33 9.76
CA THR A 78 6.07 9.82 11.14
C THR A 78 6.04 11.36 11.27
N PRO A 79 6.87 12.12 10.53
CA PRO A 79 6.81 13.57 10.58
C PRO A 79 5.51 14.20 10.03
N LEU A 80 4.71 13.45 9.28
CA LEU A 80 3.42 13.91 8.76
C LEU A 80 2.27 13.66 9.72
N LEU A 81 2.47 12.76 10.71
CA LEU A 81 1.43 12.28 11.59
C LEU A 81 1.23 13.22 12.79
N GLU A 82 0.00 13.33 13.25
CA GLU A 82 -0.34 13.99 14.51
C GLU A 82 0.37 13.32 15.69
N ASP A 83 0.38 14.00 16.86
CA ASP A 83 0.95 13.42 18.08
C ASP A 83 -0.03 12.45 18.74
N LYS A 84 -0.06 11.23 18.19
CA LYS A 84 -0.92 10.11 18.57
C LYS A 84 -0.19 8.80 18.37
N ILE A 85 -0.71 7.74 18.98
CA ILE A 85 -0.25 6.38 18.75
C ILE A 85 -0.87 5.86 17.44
N TYR A 86 -0.04 5.33 16.57
CA TYR A 86 -0.44 4.76 15.30
C TYR A 86 0.01 3.30 15.17
N VAL A 87 -0.79 2.53 14.47
CA VAL A 87 -0.46 1.18 14.01
C VAL A 87 -0.46 1.13 12.50
N ILE A 88 0.27 0.18 11.93
CA ILE A 88 0.31 -0.06 10.49
C ILE A 88 -0.20 -1.45 10.15
N LYS A 89 -0.93 -1.52 9.06
CA LYS A 89 -1.31 -2.73 8.37
C LYS A 89 -0.84 -2.66 6.94
N SER A 90 -0.30 -3.78 6.42
CA SER A 90 0.28 -3.83 5.08
C SER A 90 -0.10 -5.11 4.36
N TRP A 91 -0.25 -5.01 3.03
CA TRP A 91 -0.58 -6.15 2.18
C TRP A 91 0.10 -6.06 0.82
N LEU A 92 0.19 -7.20 0.17
CA LEU A 92 0.86 -7.38 -1.11
C LEU A 92 -0.14 -7.25 -2.26
N ASN A 93 0.21 -6.45 -3.25
CA ASN A 93 -0.46 -6.35 -4.53
C ASN A 93 0.45 -6.91 -5.64
N VAL A 94 -0.01 -7.91 -6.36
CA VAL A 94 0.70 -8.50 -7.51
C VAL A 94 -0.23 -8.50 -8.72
N PHE A 95 0.08 -7.64 -9.69
CA PHE A 95 -0.73 -7.49 -10.90
C PHE A 95 -0.05 -8.16 -12.08
N ARG A 96 -0.78 -9.01 -12.77
CA ARG A 96 -0.38 -9.63 -14.04
C ARG A 96 -1.00 -8.87 -15.21
N ARG A 97 -0.56 -9.19 -16.42
CA ARG A 97 -1.02 -8.53 -17.65
C ARG A 97 -2.54 -8.48 -17.73
N GLY A 98 -3.08 -7.30 -17.96
CA GLY A 98 -4.51 -7.01 -18.01
C GLY A 98 -5.14 -6.61 -16.68
N GLU A 99 -4.44 -6.78 -15.56
CA GLU A 99 -4.96 -6.49 -14.22
C GLU A 99 -4.73 -5.04 -13.80
N LYS A 100 -5.60 -4.56 -12.93
CA LYS A 100 -5.55 -3.24 -12.30
C LYS A 100 -6.34 -3.23 -11.00
N ILE A 101 -6.17 -2.19 -10.19
CA ILE A 101 -7.15 -1.81 -9.16
C ILE A 101 -8.15 -0.84 -9.77
N ASN A 102 -9.44 -1.14 -9.62
CA ASN A 102 -10.51 -0.23 -9.97
C ASN A 102 -10.60 0.94 -8.96
N TRP A 103 -11.34 1.98 -9.32
CA TRP A 103 -11.66 3.07 -8.39
C TRP A 103 -12.29 2.52 -7.12
N HIS A 104 -11.72 2.86 -5.97
CA HIS A 104 -12.22 2.45 -4.67
C HIS A 104 -11.85 3.50 -3.62
N PRO A 105 -12.72 3.72 -2.63
CA PRO A 105 -12.42 4.54 -1.48
C PRO A 105 -11.62 3.74 -0.43
N HIS A 106 -11.10 4.47 0.53
CA HIS A 106 -10.50 3.90 1.74
C HIS A 106 -11.39 4.13 2.97
N TRP A 107 -10.78 4.53 4.06
CA TRP A 107 -11.46 4.82 5.33
C TRP A 107 -12.27 6.11 5.24
N GLN A 108 -13.29 6.24 6.09
CA GLN A 108 -14.03 7.48 6.21
C GLN A 108 -13.16 8.58 6.86
N PRO A 109 -13.36 9.86 6.53
CA PRO A 109 -12.53 10.98 7.00
C PRO A 109 -12.36 11.07 8.51
N GLU A 110 -13.39 10.72 9.28
CA GLU A 110 -13.40 10.76 10.75
C GLU A 110 -12.37 9.82 11.38
N HIS A 111 -11.96 8.76 10.67
CA HIS A 111 -10.95 7.82 11.16
C HIS A 111 -9.52 8.35 11.07
N LYS A 112 -9.28 9.42 10.32
CA LYS A 112 -7.96 10.08 10.15
C LYS A 112 -6.84 9.12 9.75
N VAL A 113 -7.17 8.13 8.94
CA VAL A 113 -6.24 7.13 8.44
C VAL A 113 -5.40 7.72 7.32
N TRP A 114 -4.14 7.32 7.27
CA TRP A 114 -3.27 7.54 6.11
C TRP A 114 -3.11 6.21 5.37
N HIS A 115 -3.24 6.26 4.06
CA HIS A 115 -3.06 5.08 3.22
C HIS A 115 -2.00 5.31 2.15
N GLY A 116 -1.35 4.25 1.72
CA GLY A 116 -0.30 4.41 0.74
C GLY A 116 0.23 3.11 0.18
N PHE A 117 1.27 3.22 -0.62
CA PHE A 117 1.95 2.06 -1.17
C PHE A 117 3.42 2.35 -1.47
N TYR A 118 4.20 1.29 -1.43
CA TYR A 118 5.58 1.25 -1.92
C TYR A 118 5.63 0.59 -3.31
N CYS A 119 6.42 1.16 -4.21
CA CYS A 119 6.65 0.67 -5.56
C CYS A 119 7.86 -0.26 -5.60
N ALA A 120 7.64 -1.59 -5.55
CA ALA A 120 8.73 -2.57 -5.62
C ALA A 120 9.13 -2.90 -7.07
N GLN A 121 8.15 -3.19 -7.95
CA GLN A 121 8.35 -3.44 -9.38
C GLN A 121 7.18 -2.86 -10.16
N VAL A 122 7.39 -1.80 -10.93
CA VAL A 122 6.27 -0.98 -11.43
C VAL A 122 6.33 -0.55 -12.90
N GLY A 123 7.46 -0.69 -13.59
CA GLY A 123 7.58 -0.34 -15.02
C GLY A 123 6.87 0.97 -15.38
N ASN A 124 6.28 1.01 -16.56
CA ASN A 124 5.49 2.17 -17.04
C ASN A 124 4.05 2.12 -16.51
N SER A 125 3.85 2.36 -15.24
CA SER A 125 2.53 2.39 -14.61
C SER A 125 2.29 3.68 -13.84
N PHE A 126 1.05 3.90 -13.42
CA PHE A 126 0.66 5.06 -12.62
C PHE A 126 -0.54 4.71 -11.73
N THR A 127 -0.76 5.55 -10.72
CA THR A 127 -1.97 5.56 -9.89
C THR A 127 -2.64 6.92 -10.03
N GLU A 128 -3.94 6.95 -10.18
CA GLU A 128 -4.74 8.16 -10.26
C GLU A 128 -5.57 8.31 -8.99
N TYR A 129 -5.65 9.55 -8.49
CA TYR A 129 -6.39 9.92 -7.29
C TYR A 129 -7.47 10.95 -7.63
N ARG A 130 -8.68 10.73 -7.14
CA ARG A 130 -9.75 11.71 -7.02
C ARG A 130 -9.76 12.21 -5.59
N ILE A 131 -9.25 13.41 -5.38
CA ILE A 131 -9.15 14.02 -4.06
C ILE A 131 -10.33 14.97 -3.88
N PRO A 132 -11.05 14.93 -2.74
CA PRO A 132 -12.13 15.86 -2.46
C PRO A 132 -11.69 17.30 -2.67
N ASN A 133 -12.60 18.13 -3.19
CA ASN A 133 -12.37 19.54 -3.50
C ASN A 133 -11.34 19.84 -4.60
N ILE A 134 -10.75 18.84 -5.23
CA ILE A 134 -9.88 18.98 -6.39
C ILE A 134 -10.64 18.53 -7.64
N LYS A 135 -10.90 19.48 -8.57
CA LYS A 135 -11.65 19.19 -9.81
C LYS A 135 -10.93 18.26 -10.79
N LYS A 136 -9.63 18.10 -10.65
CA LYS A 136 -8.79 17.29 -11.56
C LYS A 136 -8.25 16.07 -10.83
N THR A 137 -8.19 14.96 -11.55
CA THR A 137 -7.51 13.76 -11.10
C THR A 137 -6.00 14.02 -10.97
N VAL A 138 -5.42 13.65 -9.83
CA VAL A 138 -3.98 13.71 -9.59
C VAL A 138 -3.36 12.40 -10.05
N LYS A 139 -2.41 12.49 -10.98
CA LYS A 139 -1.70 11.32 -11.52
C LYS A 139 -0.32 11.19 -10.90
N VAL A 140 -0.08 10.06 -10.25
CA VAL A 140 1.23 9.69 -9.68
C VAL A 140 1.88 8.65 -10.59
N VAL A 141 2.93 9.04 -11.31
CA VAL A 141 3.72 8.11 -12.13
C VAL A 141 4.53 7.23 -11.19
N SER A 142 4.40 5.91 -11.36
CA SER A 142 5.11 4.94 -10.54
C SER A 142 6.61 4.92 -10.85
N LYS A 143 7.42 4.78 -9.83
CA LYS A 143 8.87 4.59 -9.93
C LYS A 143 9.32 3.63 -8.84
N GLU A 144 10.19 2.70 -9.16
CA GLU A 144 10.74 1.77 -8.17
C GLU A 144 11.43 2.53 -7.03
N GLY A 145 11.18 2.11 -5.79
CA GLY A 145 11.65 2.81 -4.59
C GLY A 145 10.78 3.99 -4.15
N LEU A 146 9.69 4.30 -4.85
CA LEU A 146 8.77 5.38 -4.47
C LEU A 146 7.79 4.88 -3.41
N ILE A 147 7.73 5.59 -2.28
CA ILE A 147 6.67 5.52 -1.28
C ILE A 147 5.66 6.61 -1.60
N VAL A 148 4.39 6.27 -1.74
CA VAL A 148 3.28 7.22 -1.88
C VAL A 148 2.41 7.12 -0.65
N ILE A 149 2.01 8.26 -0.08
CA ILE A 149 1.14 8.33 1.09
C ILE A 149 0.14 9.47 0.96
N GLY A 150 -1.11 9.20 1.24
CA GLY A 150 -2.20 10.17 1.25
C GLY A 150 -3.11 10.05 2.46
N LYS A 151 -3.85 11.11 2.74
CA LYS A 151 -4.93 11.08 3.73
C LYS A 151 -6.15 10.36 3.15
N SER A 152 -6.76 9.50 3.96
CA SER A 152 -8.05 8.91 3.68
C SER A 152 -9.16 9.89 4.10
N ASP A 153 -9.49 10.81 3.23
CA ASP A 153 -10.42 11.93 3.49
C ASP A 153 -11.50 12.02 2.41
N GLY A 154 -12.08 10.85 2.08
CA GLY A 154 -13.06 10.72 1.03
C GLY A 154 -12.47 10.67 -0.38
N ASP A 155 -11.18 10.39 -0.49
CA ASP A 155 -10.52 10.16 -1.77
C ASP A 155 -10.83 8.78 -2.33
N GLU A 156 -10.69 8.68 -3.64
CA GLU A 156 -10.69 7.42 -4.37
C GLU A 156 -9.41 7.32 -5.19
N HIS A 157 -8.91 6.12 -5.38
CA HIS A 157 -7.84 5.92 -6.35
C HIS A 157 -8.00 4.64 -7.18
N SER A 158 -7.32 4.63 -8.33
CA SER A 158 -7.22 3.47 -9.21
C SER A 158 -5.83 3.35 -9.80
N SER A 159 -5.45 2.16 -10.23
CA SER A 159 -4.19 1.96 -10.93
C SER A 159 -4.38 1.82 -12.44
N SER A 160 -3.34 2.16 -13.21
CA SER A 160 -3.28 1.81 -14.63
C SER A 160 -3.32 0.29 -14.83
N VAL A 161 -3.87 -0.15 -15.97
CA VAL A 161 -3.79 -1.57 -16.37
C VAL A 161 -2.33 -1.95 -16.59
N TRP A 162 -1.92 -3.10 -16.01
CA TRP A 162 -0.59 -3.64 -16.23
C TRP A 162 -0.46 -4.27 -17.61
N LYS A 163 0.55 -3.88 -18.40
CA LYS A 163 0.69 -4.27 -19.81
C LYS A 163 1.79 -5.29 -20.05
N GLU A 164 2.75 -5.43 -19.15
CA GLU A 164 3.88 -6.34 -19.32
C GLU A 164 3.46 -7.80 -19.08
N SER A 165 3.95 -8.71 -19.93
CA SER A 165 3.64 -10.15 -19.85
C SER A 165 4.72 -10.94 -19.12
N LYS A 166 5.97 -10.45 -19.11
CA LYS A 166 7.12 -11.20 -18.58
C LYS A 166 7.29 -11.07 -17.06
N ARG A 167 6.84 -9.97 -16.49
CA ARG A 167 6.98 -9.71 -15.06
C ARG A 167 5.72 -9.04 -14.50
N PRO A 168 5.31 -9.32 -13.25
CA PRO A 168 4.18 -8.67 -12.64
C PRO A 168 4.52 -7.23 -12.21
N ARG A 169 3.50 -6.38 -12.03
CA ARG A 169 3.62 -5.18 -11.21
C ARG A 169 3.45 -5.57 -9.76
N ILE A 170 4.37 -5.11 -8.90
CA ILE A 170 4.33 -5.39 -7.46
C ILE A 170 4.37 -4.09 -6.70
N THR A 171 3.35 -3.88 -5.86
CA THR A 171 3.30 -2.81 -4.88
C THR A 171 2.98 -3.38 -3.50
N ILE A 172 3.51 -2.75 -2.47
CA ILE A 172 3.20 -3.08 -1.08
C ILE A 172 2.34 -1.95 -0.55
N ALA A 173 1.05 -2.24 -0.36
CA ALA A 173 0.10 -1.28 0.17
C ALA A 173 0.08 -1.29 1.69
N PHE A 174 -0.32 -0.16 2.30
CA PHE A 174 -0.42 -0.04 3.75
C PHE A 174 -1.44 1.01 4.16
N ASP A 175 -2.04 0.79 5.34
CA ASP A 175 -2.82 1.75 6.10
C ASP A 175 -2.11 2.05 7.42
N ILE A 176 -2.02 3.34 7.78
CA ILE A 176 -1.48 3.83 9.04
C ILE A 176 -2.65 4.45 9.80
N ILE A 177 -3.01 3.81 10.91
CA ILE A 177 -4.30 3.98 11.57
C ILE A 177 -4.05 4.49 12.98
N PRO A 178 -4.67 5.62 13.42
CA PRO A 178 -4.69 5.99 14.83
C PRO A 178 -5.30 4.86 15.65
N VAL A 179 -4.70 4.50 16.78
CA VAL A 179 -5.16 3.36 17.61
C VAL A 179 -6.63 3.50 18.01
N GLU A 180 -7.08 4.70 18.32
CA GLU A 180 -8.47 4.98 18.66
C GLU A 180 -9.47 4.73 17.50
N SER A 181 -8.98 4.71 16.27
CA SER A 181 -9.80 4.45 15.07
C SER A 181 -9.80 2.98 14.65
N VAL A 182 -9.03 2.12 15.33
CA VAL A 182 -9.05 0.68 15.06
C VAL A 182 -10.36 0.09 15.57
N PRO A 183 -11.23 -0.47 14.69
CA PRO A 183 -12.49 -1.05 15.14
C PRO A 183 -12.26 -2.23 16.08
N ASN A 184 -13.01 -2.32 17.19
CA ASN A 184 -12.91 -3.41 18.16
C ASN A 184 -13.01 -4.80 17.55
N LYS A 185 -13.76 -4.97 16.45
CA LYS A 185 -13.90 -6.23 15.71
C LYS A 185 -12.65 -6.61 14.90
N LEU A 186 -11.70 -5.67 14.73
CA LEU A 186 -10.45 -5.90 14.02
C LEU A 186 -9.27 -6.17 14.97
N TYR A 187 -9.47 -6.20 16.28
CA TYR A 187 -8.47 -6.69 17.23
C TYR A 187 -8.17 -8.16 16.92
N GLY A 188 -6.99 -8.42 16.40
CA GLY A 188 -6.56 -9.72 15.87
C GLY A 188 -6.09 -9.68 14.42
N ASN A 189 -6.25 -8.56 13.72
CA ASN A 189 -5.88 -8.38 12.32
C ASN A 189 -4.44 -7.91 12.12
N HIS A 190 -3.49 -8.45 12.88
CA HIS A 190 -2.07 -8.30 12.57
C HIS A 190 -1.59 -6.85 12.41
N PHE A 191 -2.09 -5.93 13.26
CA PHE A 191 -1.54 -4.59 13.36
C PHE A 191 -0.21 -4.61 14.10
N ILE A 192 0.74 -3.82 13.63
CA ILE A 192 2.01 -3.62 14.34
C ILE A 192 2.17 -2.14 14.70
N PRO A 193 2.87 -1.81 15.79
CA PRO A 193 3.15 -0.42 16.17
C PRO A 193 3.83 0.33 15.03
N PHE A 194 3.49 1.61 14.86
CA PHE A 194 4.11 2.47 13.85
C PHE A 194 4.71 3.74 14.46
N LYS A 195 3.91 4.48 15.21
CA LYS A 195 4.34 5.63 16.02
C LYS A 195 3.81 5.44 17.43
N ILE A 196 4.67 5.53 18.43
CA ILE A 196 4.36 5.41 19.87
C ILE A 196 4.60 6.76 20.53
#